data_9ac11ef404ba72fa23165440a8eb902c
#
_entry.id   9ac11ef404ba72fa23165440a8eb902c
#
_cell.length_a   1.000
_cell.length_b   1.000
_cell.length_c   1.000
_cell.angle_alpha   90.00
_cell.angle_beta   90.00
_cell.angle_gamma   90.00
#
_symmetry.space_group_name_H-M   'P 1'
#
loop_
_entity.id
_entity.type
_entity.pdbx_description
1 polymer ?
#
loop_
_entity_poly.entity_id
_entity_poly.type
_entity_poly.pdbx_seq_one_letter_code
_entity_poly.pdbx_strand_id
1 'polypeptide(L)'
;MKFKAFLLTGSMALASVLLFTNCSNGSKTTAKTTTTKTTSKDSTVTTTEATDTLSVVKTTYPPLNKAKYDSLMKYLANGDTTGKWPVKGAPYPLDGAILPFKRVVAYYGNLYSKKMGILGELPPNEMLAKLKGEVKTWEKIDPTIPVQPALHYIAVVASGDPGKDGKYRHRMPFKQIDSILVLAKKAHAIVFLDVQVSLSTIQAELPLLEKYLIMPQVHFGMDPEFSMKDGTHPGKKIGTYDAADVNYVSGYLANLVTKYHLPPKILIVHRFTKKMLTNYQNIKLRKEVQMVIDMDGWGEPDLKTGTYRYFIHNEPVQFTGFKLFYKNDIKKAPHHMLTPAEVMKTYKPHPIYIQYQ
;
A
#
# COMPACT_ATOMS: atom_id res chain seq x y z
N MET A 1 36.04 -6.16 22.72
CA MET A 1 34.64 -5.90 23.13
C MET A 1 33.72 -6.99 22.54
N LYS A 2 33.25 -7.89 23.40
CA LYS A 2 32.44 -9.04 22.96
C LYS A 2 30.98 -8.59 22.79
N PHE A 3 30.47 -8.60 21.57
CA PHE A 3 29.05 -8.37 21.29
C PHE A 3 28.25 -9.61 21.73
N LYS A 4 27.44 -9.46 22.76
CA LYS A 4 26.41 -10.43 23.10
C LYS A 4 25.29 -10.34 22.07
N ALA A 5 25.08 -11.40 21.30
CA ALA A 5 23.91 -11.57 20.47
C ALA A 5 22.69 -11.72 21.39
N PHE A 6 21.78 -10.75 21.36
CA PHE A 6 20.46 -10.87 21.98
C PHE A 6 19.58 -11.74 21.06
N LEU A 7 19.34 -12.97 21.45
CA LEU A 7 18.26 -13.78 20.86
C LEU A 7 16.94 -13.17 21.31
N LEU A 8 16.24 -12.52 20.39
CA LEU A 8 14.85 -12.11 20.58
C LEU A 8 13.99 -13.37 20.40
N THR A 9 13.48 -13.92 21.51
CA THR A 9 12.37 -14.85 21.50
C THR A 9 11.10 -14.06 21.18
N GLY A 10 10.72 -14.04 19.91
CA GLY A 10 9.48 -13.43 19.43
C GLY A 10 8.30 -14.29 19.90
N SER A 11 7.49 -13.78 20.81
CA SER A 11 6.21 -14.36 21.15
C SER A 11 5.28 -14.29 19.94
N MET A 12 4.99 -15.45 19.35
CA MET A 12 4.04 -15.62 18.26
C MET A 12 2.65 -15.15 18.69
N ALA A 13 2.08 -14.20 17.96
CA ALA A 13 0.65 -13.96 18.01
C ALA A 13 -0.06 -15.16 17.36
N LEU A 14 -0.73 -15.99 18.16
CA LEU A 14 -1.60 -17.05 17.67
C LEU A 14 -2.72 -16.43 16.84
N ALA A 15 -2.70 -16.66 15.54
CA ALA A 15 -3.84 -16.41 14.68
C ALA A 15 -4.93 -17.43 15.03
N SER A 16 -6.01 -16.95 15.62
CA SER A 16 -7.18 -17.77 15.96
C SER A 16 -7.84 -18.26 14.66
N VAL A 17 -7.83 -19.57 14.46
CA VAL A 17 -8.55 -20.24 13.37
C VAL A 17 -10.05 -20.08 13.63
N LEU A 18 -10.76 -19.38 12.77
CA LEU A 18 -12.21 -19.36 12.73
C LEU A 18 -12.69 -20.48 11.79
N LEU A 19 -13.25 -21.53 12.38
CA LEU A 19 -14.00 -22.57 11.68
C LEU A 19 -15.33 -21.98 11.17
N PHE A 20 -15.52 -21.89 9.87
CA PHE A 20 -16.81 -21.62 9.26
C PHE A 20 -17.52 -22.95 8.99
N THR A 21 -18.60 -23.21 9.71
CA THR A 21 -19.55 -24.27 9.37
C THR A 21 -20.48 -23.78 8.26
N ASN A 22 -20.48 -24.50 7.16
CA ASN A 22 -21.35 -24.27 6.01
C ASN A 22 -22.71 -24.93 6.27
N CYS A 23 -23.78 -24.14 6.37
CA CYS A 23 -25.15 -24.64 6.22
C CYS A 23 -25.65 -24.34 4.81
N SER A 24 -25.76 -25.38 3.99
CA SER A 24 -26.43 -25.34 2.71
C SER A 24 -27.94 -25.56 2.90
N ASN A 25 -28.76 -24.64 2.45
CA ASN A 25 -30.16 -24.89 2.18
C ASN A 25 -30.48 -24.53 0.72
N GLY A 26 -30.80 -25.54 -0.04
CA GLY A 26 -31.22 -25.40 -1.41
C GLY A 26 -32.69 -25.00 -1.52
N SER A 27 -33.00 -24.09 -2.42
CA SER A 27 -34.35 -23.88 -2.93
C SER A 27 -34.29 -23.77 -4.46
N LYS A 28 -34.92 -24.76 -5.14
CA LYS A 28 -35.13 -24.76 -6.58
C LYS A 28 -36.30 -23.87 -6.89
N THR A 29 -36.12 -22.89 -7.75
CA THR A 29 -37.25 -22.20 -8.40
C THR A 29 -37.12 -22.31 -9.91
N THR A 30 -38.07 -22.97 -10.51
CA THR A 30 -38.23 -23.21 -11.95
C THR A 30 -38.81 -21.96 -12.62
N ALA A 31 -38.14 -21.36 -13.57
CA ALA A 31 -38.71 -20.29 -14.40
C ALA A 31 -39.13 -20.86 -15.76
N LYS A 32 -40.42 -20.67 -16.09
CA LYS A 32 -41.02 -20.98 -17.38
C LYS A 32 -40.63 -19.94 -18.42
N THR A 33 -40.14 -20.42 -19.56
CA THR A 33 -39.88 -19.62 -20.76
C THR A 33 -41.20 -19.52 -21.55
N THR A 34 -41.67 -18.32 -21.82
CA THR A 34 -42.75 -18.04 -22.76
C THR A 34 -42.17 -17.40 -24.01
N THR A 35 -42.24 -18.12 -25.12
CA THR A 35 -41.82 -17.65 -26.46
C THR A 35 -43.00 -16.98 -27.13
N THR A 36 -42.90 -15.71 -27.47
CA THR A 36 -43.84 -15.01 -28.34
C THR A 36 -43.15 -14.70 -29.67
N LYS A 37 -43.62 -15.34 -30.74
CA LYS A 37 -43.27 -14.99 -32.13
C LYS A 37 -44.12 -13.80 -32.58
N THR A 38 -43.51 -12.78 -33.12
CA THR A 38 -44.19 -11.78 -33.95
C THR A 38 -43.39 -11.55 -35.22
N THR A 39 -43.99 -11.85 -36.33
CA THR A 39 -43.59 -11.58 -37.70
C THR A 39 -43.98 -10.16 -38.08
N SER A 40 -43.14 -9.34 -38.69
CA SER A 40 -43.31 -8.76 -40.01
C SER A 40 -42.43 -7.55 -40.34
N LYS A 41 -42.00 -7.58 -41.56
CA LYS A 41 -41.82 -6.56 -42.60
C LYS A 41 -40.56 -5.70 -42.62
N ASP A 42 -39.86 -6.02 -43.66
CA ASP A 42 -39.03 -5.26 -44.58
C ASP A 42 -38.98 -3.72 -44.35
N SER A 43 -37.81 -3.22 -44.10
CA SER A 43 -37.43 -1.84 -44.36
C SER A 43 -35.90 -1.77 -44.51
N THR A 44 -35.46 -1.53 -45.73
CA THR A 44 -34.07 -1.28 -46.12
C THR A 44 -33.51 -0.12 -45.30
N VAL A 45 -32.60 -0.40 -44.38
CA VAL A 45 -31.83 0.64 -43.67
C VAL A 45 -30.43 0.68 -44.28
N THR A 46 -30.17 1.80 -44.93
CA THR A 46 -28.83 2.18 -45.39
C THR A 46 -27.95 2.37 -44.15
N THR A 47 -26.99 1.49 -43.90
CA THR A 47 -25.98 1.61 -42.84
C THR A 47 -24.98 2.66 -43.26
N THR A 48 -25.11 3.87 -42.73
CA THR A 48 -24.00 4.83 -42.66
C THR A 48 -23.11 4.39 -41.51
N GLU A 49 -21.92 3.91 -41.81
CA GLU A 49 -20.88 3.69 -40.80
C GLU A 49 -20.51 5.02 -40.17
N ALA A 50 -21.05 5.26 -38.97
CA ALA A 50 -20.54 6.32 -38.13
C ALA A 50 -19.22 5.83 -37.53
N THR A 51 -18.11 6.31 -38.06
CA THR A 51 -16.80 6.23 -37.45
C THR A 51 -16.85 6.99 -36.12
N ASP A 52 -17.12 6.27 -35.03
CA ASP A 52 -17.10 6.78 -33.70
C ASP A 52 -15.64 7.00 -33.29
N THR A 53 -15.09 8.15 -33.67
CA THR A 53 -13.83 8.67 -33.14
C THR A 53 -14.08 9.04 -31.69
N LEU A 54 -13.94 8.06 -30.80
CA LEU A 54 -13.80 8.30 -29.36
C LEU A 54 -12.62 9.26 -29.18
N SER A 55 -12.93 10.54 -29.05
CA SER A 55 -11.99 11.56 -28.63
C SER A 55 -11.48 11.16 -27.24
N VAL A 56 -10.27 10.60 -27.18
CA VAL A 56 -9.57 10.32 -25.93
C VAL A 56 -9.38 11.68 -25.24
N VAL A 57 -10.22 11.97 -24.25
CA VAL A 57 -10.04 13.13 -23.39
C VAL A 57 -8.69 12.95 -22.70
N LYS A 58 -7.68 13.66 -23.18
CA LYS A 58 -6.34 13.63 -22.62
C LYS A 58 -6.42 14.30 -21.24
N THR A 59 -6.49 13.48 -20.20
CA THR A 59 -6.44 13.96 -18.82
C THR A 59 -5.09 14.64 -18.61
N THR A 60 -5.09 15.96 -18.39
CA THR A 60 -3.88 16.72 -18.06
C THR A 60 -3.72 16.75 -16.54
N TYR A 61 -2.54 16.38 -16.06
CA TYR A 61 -2.19 16.47 -14.64
C TYR A 61 -1.42 17.78 -14.37
N PRO A 62 -1.45 18.29 -13.12
CA PRO A 62 -0.67 19.45 -12.75
C PRO A 62 0.81 19.25 -13.11
N PRO A 63 1.46 20.21 -13.80
CA PRO A 63 2.85 20.08 -14.21
C PRO A 63 3.78 20.04 -13.00
N LEU A 64 4.88 19.29 -13.12
CA LEU A 64 5.88 19.16 -12.07
C LEU A 64 6.62 20.49 -11.85
N ASN A 65 6.52 21.04 -10.65
CA ASN A 65 7.35 22.15 -10.20
C ASN A 65 8.66 21.60 -9.60
N LYS A 66 9.72 21.53 -10.43
CA LYS A 66 11.02 21.00 -10.04
C LYS A 66 11.66 21.77 -8.88
N ALA A 67 11.61 23.10 -8.88
CA ALA A 67 12.18 23.91 -7.81
C ALA A 67 11.51 23.63 -6.46
N LYS A 68 10.18 23.50 -6.44
CA LYS A 68 9.43 23.10 -5.25
C LYS A 68 9.75 21.66 -4.84
N TYR A 69 9.88 20.74 -5.81
CA TYR A 69 10.30 19.35 -5.56
C TYR A 69 11.64 19.32 -4.81
N ASP A 70 12.66 19.98 -5.33
CA ASP A 70 13.99 20.01 -4.74
C ASP A 70 14.01 20.64 -3.35
N SER A 71 13.27 21.74 -3.16
CA SER A 71 13.10 22.37 -1.85
C SER A 71 12.47 21.42 -0.83
N LEU A 72 11.42 20.67 -1.21
CA LEU A 72 10.77 19.72 -0.34
C LEU A 72 11.65 18.49 -0.07
N MET A 73 12.41 18.00 -1.05
CA MET A 73 13.38 16.91 -0.84
C MET A 73 14.47 17.31 0.16
N LYS A 74 14.95 18.55 0.08
CA LYS A 74 15.89 19.10 1.07
C LYS A 74 15.25 19.23 2.46
N TYR A 75 14.00 19.68 2.52
CA TYR A 75 13.24 19.74 3.77
C TYR A 75 13.06 18.34 4.39
N LEU A 76 12.67 17.35 3.61
CA LEU A 76 12.50 15.97 4.08
C LEU A 76 13.83 15.36 4.59
N ALA A 77 14.96 15.72 3.99
CA ALA A 77 16.26 15.25 4.48
C ALA A 77 16.54 15.67 5.94
N ASN A 78 15.84 16.67 6.46
CA ASN A 78 15.88 17.12 7.86
C ASN A 78 17.31 17.36 8.37
N GLY A 79 18.15 18.04 7.56
CA GLY A 79 19.54 18.34 7.92
C GLY A 79 20.40 17.07 8.03
N ASP A 80 20.14 16.03 7.26
CA ASP A 80 21.01 14.87 7.18
C ASP A 80 22.42 15.26 6.75
N THR A 81 23.42 14.91 7.56
CA THR A 81 24.85 15.21 7.31
C THR A 81 25.61 14.03 6.72
N THR A 82 24.95 12.87 6.56
CA THR A 82 25.60 11.65 6.06
C THR A 82 25.79 11.65 4.55
N GLY A 83 25.13 12.59 3.84
CA GLY A 83 25.12 12.66 2.37
C GLY A 83 24.23 11.61 1.71
N LYS A 84 23.51 10.80 2.48
CA LYS A 84 22.58 9.79 1.98
C LYS A 84 21.24 10.39 1.56
N TRP A 85 20.82 11.47 2.20
CA TRP A 85 19.52 12.11 1.99
C TRP A 85 19.67 13.61 1.65
N PRO A 86 18.90 14.12 0.67
CA PRO A 86 18.02 13.36 -0.22
C PRO A 86 18.81 12.43 -1.13
N VAL A 87 18.18 11.32 -1.58
CA VAL A 87 18.81 10.34 -2.48
C VAL A 87 19.19 10.99 -3.79
N LYS A 88 20.46 10.87 -4.16
CA LYS A 88 21.00 11.45 -5.41
C LYS A 88 20.69 10.57 -6.62
N GLY A 89 20.52 11.20 -7.78
CA GLY A 89 20.30 10.48 -9.04
C GLY A 89 18.90 9.89 -9.21
N ALA A 90 17.97 10.12 -8.27
CA ALA A 90 16.57 9.77 -8.48
C ALA A 90 15.98 10.64 -9.61
N PRO A 91 15.26 10.05 -10.59
CA PRO A 91 14.63 10.82 -11.63
C PRO A 91 13.50 11.69 -11.07
N TYR A 92 13.29 12.88 -11.64
CA TYR A 92 12.08 13.64 -11.37
C TYR A 92 10.85 12.83 -11.77
N PRO A 93 9.79 12.82 -10.94
CA PRO A 93 8.54 12.14 -11.30
C PRO A 93 7.83 12.85 -12.46
N LEU A 94 6.90 12.15 -13.09
CA LEU A 94 5.99 12.74 -14.08
C LEU A 94 5.01 13.72 -13.43
N ASP A 95 4.30 14.48 -14.26
CA ASP A 95 3.22 15.40 -13.85
C ASP A 95 2.15 14.67 -13.02
N GLY A 96 1.55 15.38 -12.08
CA GLY A 96 0.57 14.81 -11.16
C GLY A 96 1.15 13.99 -9.99
N ALA A 97 2.46 14.02 -9.80
CA ALA A 97 3.12 13.35 -8.67
C ALA A 97 2.57 13.84 -7.32
N ILE A 98 2.32 12.91 -6.40
CA ILE A 98 1.86 13.20 -5.04
C ILE A 98 3.04 13.53 -4.14
N LEU A 99 4.09 12.72 -4.16
CA LEU A 99 5.27 12.92 -3.33
C LEU A 99 6.32 13.80 -4.04
N PRO A 100 7.01 14.69 -3.33
CA PRO A 100 6.89 15.05 -1.92
C PRO A 100 5.89 16.19 -1.64
N PHE A 101 5.02 16.55 -2.58
CA PHE A 101 4.12 17.70 -2.47
C PHE A 101 2.99 17.53 -1.45
N LYS A 102 2.71 16.28 -1.07
CA LYS A 102 1.76 15.91 -0.01
C LYS A 102 2.33 14.77 0.84
N ARG A 103 2.13 14.87 2.17
CA ARG A 103 2.36 13.74 3.08
C ARG A 103 1.15 12.82 3.03
N VAL A 104 1.36 11.54 2.83
CA VAL A 104 0.28 10.55 2.88
C VAL A 104 0.08 10.08 4.32
N VAL A 105 -1.18 10.15 4.80
CA VAL A 105 -1.59 9.54 6.07
C VAL A 105 -2.61 8.45 5.78
N ALA A 106 -2.23 7.22 6.05
CA ALA A 106 -2.95 6.02 5.65
C ALA A 106 -3.50 5.22 6.84
N TYR A 107 -4.71 4.71 6.72
CA TYR A 107 -5.26 3.66 7.58
C TYR A 107 -5.11 2.30 6.92
N TYR A 108 -4.46 1.38 7.63
CA TYR A 108 -4.14 0.03 7.15
C TYR A 108 -5.09 -1.01 7.71
N GLY A 109 -5.39 -2.04 6.92
CA GLY A 109 -6.15 -3.19 7.39
C GLY A 109 -6.98 -3.88 6.32
N ASN A 110 -7.98 -4.65 6.80
CA ASN A 110 -8.86 -5.43 5.96
C ASN A 110 -10.30 -5.39 6.51
N LEU A 111 -11.30 -5.26 5.63
CA LEU A 111 -12.72 -5.11 6.06
C LEU A 111 -13.32 -6.38 6.68
N TYR A 112 -12.74 -7.56 6.44
CA TYR A 112 -13.24 -8.82 7.03
C TYR A 112 -12.69 -9.10 8.43
N SER A 113 -11.68 -8.35 8.86
CA SER A 113 -11.03 -8.62 10.14
C SER A 113 -10.80 -7.35 10.95
N LYS A 114 -11.45 -7.26 12.10
CA LYS A 114 -11.21 -6.20 13.09
C LYS A 114 -9.82 -6.29 13.77
N LYS A 115 -9.08 -7.40 13.54
CA LYS A 115 -7.76 -7.64 14.15
C LYS A 115 -6.60 -7.28 13.24
N MET A 116 -6.87 -6.97 11.95
CA MET A 116 -5.82 -6.71 10.96
C MET A 116 -5.50 -5.23 10.78
N GLY A 117 -6.12 -4.35 11.55
CA GLY A 117 -5.83 -2.93 11.56
C GLY A 117 -7.06 -2.04 11.60
N ILE A 118 -6.80 -0.76 11.84
CA ILE A 118 -7.83 0.26 12.10
C ILE A 118 -8.83 0.41 10.96
N LEU A 119 -8.42 0.12 9.71
CA LEU A 119 -9.30 0.22 8.53
C LEU A 119 -10.56 -0.63 8.63
N GLY A 120 -10.48 -1.82 9.26
CA GLY A 120 -11.61 -2.72 9.47
C GLY A 120 -12.09 -2.84 10.92
N GLU A 121 -11.43 -2.17 11.85
CA GLU A 121 -11.72 -2.28 13.28
C GLU A 121 -13.00 -1.53 13.67
N LEU A 122 -13.17 -0.33 13.15
CA LEU A 122 -14.29 0.56 13.43
C LEU A 122 -15.36 0.51 12.34
N PRO A 123 -16.61 0.88 12.65
CA PRO A 123 -17.62 1.14 11.63
C PRO A 123 -17.08 2.18 10.61
N PRO A 124 -17.43 2.07 9.31
CA PRO A 124 -16.80 2.87 8.27
C PRO A 124 -16.83 4.38 8.50
N ASN A 125 -17.94 4.95 8.98
CA ASN A 125 -18.04 6.40 9.22
C ASN A 125 -17.17 6.85 10.40
N GLU A 126 -17.07 6.03 11.46
CA GLU A 126 -16.19 6.31 12.60
C GLU A 126 -14.72 6.20 12.21
N MET A 127 -14.38 5.19 11.43
CA MET A 127 -13.03 5.03 10.86
C MET A 127 -12.63 6.25 10.04
N LEU A 128 -13.50 6.73 9.13
CA LEU A 128 -13.23 7.91 8.32
C LEU A 128 -13.14 9.19 9.16
N ALA A 129 -13.97 9.33 10.19
CA ALA A 129 -13.91 10.47 11.11
C ALA A 129 -12.58 10.49 11.90
N LYS A 130 -12.12 9.32 12.36
CA LYS A 130 -10.83 9.16 13.04
C LYS A 130 -9.67 9.46 12.11
N LEU A 131 -9.67 8.95 10.86
CA LEU A 131 -8.66 9.29 9.85
C LEU A 131 -8.59 10.80 9.61
N LYS A 132 -9.74 11.47 9.49
CA LYS A 132 -9.80 12.93 9.34
C LYS A 132 -9.18 13.67 10.54
N GLY A 133 -9.31 13.12 11.75
CA GLY A 133 -8.65 13.62 12.96
C GLY A 133 -7.12 13.54 12.84
N GLU A 134 -6.60 12.39 12.43
CA GLU A 134 -5.16 12.21 12.22
C GLU A 134 -4.61 13.16 11.14
N VAL A 135 -5.32 13.29 10.02
CA VAL A 135 -4.97 14.25 8.95
C VAL A 135 -4.79 15.65 9.50
N LYS A 136 -5.78 16.16 10.26
CA LYS A 136 -5.71 17.49 10.89
C LYS A 136 -4.55 17.62 11.88
N THR A 137 -4.25 16.55 12.63
CA THR A 137 -3.12 16.55 13.56
C THR A 137 -1.79 16.69 12.81
N TRP A 138 -1.60 15.94 11.72
CA TRP A 138 -0.40 16.04 10.89
C TRP A 138 -0.27 17.41 10.20
N GLU A 139 -1.37 17.97 9.68
CA GLU A 139 -1.39 19.32 9.08
C GLU A 139 -1.01 20.40 10.09
N LYS A 140 -1.44 20.25 11.36
CA LYS A 140 -1.07 21.18 12.42
C LYS A 140 0.40 21.08 12.82
N ILE A 141 0.97 19.86 12.84
CA ILE A 141 2.36 19.62 13.25
C ILE A 141 3.35 19.99 12.15
N ASP A 142 3.00 19.71 10.90
CA ASP A 142 3.82 20.10 9.75
C ASP A 142 2.98 20.79 8.68
N PRO A 143 2.79 22.11 8.79
CA PRO A 143 2.04 22.88 7.80
C PRO A 143 2.82 23.08 6.48
N THR A 144 4.08 22.67 6.40
CA THR A 144 4.92 22.79 5.20
C THR A 144 4.44 21.89 4.08
N ILE A 145 3.95 20.70 4.43
CA ILE A 145 3.50 19.69 3.47
C ILE A 145 2.03 19.33 3.75
N PRO A 146 1.11 19.68 2.84
CA PRO A 146 -0.30 19.29 2.96
C PRO A 146 -0.47 17.78 3.07
N VAL A 147 -1.54 17.33 3.75
CA VAL A 147 -1.79 15.90 3.95
C VAL A 147 -2.75 15.35 2.91
N GLN A 148 -2.43 14.18 2.37
CA GLN A 148 -3.29 13.34 1.55
C GLN A 148 -3.77 12.15 2.37
N PRO A 149 -5.06 12.03 2.71
CA PRO A 149 -5.58 10.83 3.35
C PRO A 149 -5.48 9.62 2.42
N ALA A 150 -5.31 8.44 3.00
CA ALA A 150 -5.27 7.19 2.25
C ALA A 150 -5.95 6.04 3.00
N LEU A 151 -6.49 5.09 2.25
CA LEU A 151 -6.92 3.79 2.74
C LEU A 151 -5.98 2.73 2.15
N HIS A 152 -5.22 2.05 3.02
CA HIS A 152 -4.27 1.01 2.63
C HIS A 152 -4.87 -0.36 2.95
N TYR A 153 -5.47 -0.96 1.93
CA TYR A 153 -6.28 -2.16 2.04
C TYR A 153 -5.50 -3.40 1.66
N ILE A 154 -5.49 -4.42 2.53
CA ILE A 154 -4.84 -5.70 2.25
C ILE A 154 -5.74 -6.51 1.31
N ALA A 155 -5.43 -6.46 0.02
CA ALA A 155 -6.20 -7.11 -1.05
C ALA A 155 -5.88 -8.59 -1.22
N VAL A 156 -4.65 -9.01 -0.82
CA VAL A 156 -4.24 -10.41 -0.72
C VAL A 156 -3.65 -10.63 0.67
N VAL A 157 -4.27 -11.50 1.45
CA VAL A 157 -3.96 -11.72 2.86
C VAL A 157 -3.26 -13.05 3.04
N ALA A 158 -2.08 -13.06 3.66
CA ALA A 158 -1.41 -14.30 4.09
C ALA A 158 -2.26 -15.02 5.15
N SER A 159 -2.32 -16.34 5.10
CA SER A 159 -3.18 -17.16 5.95
C SER A 159 -2.47 -18.41 6.47
N GLY A 160 -2.86 -18.86 7.64
CA GLY A 160 -2.50 -20.20 8.14
C GLY A 160 -3.25 -21.33 7.41
N ASP A 161 -4.31 -21.02 6.66
CA ASP A 161 -5.07 -21.95 5.85
C ASP A 161 -4.42 -22.09 4.46
N PRO A 162 -4.20 -23.30 3.95
CA PRO A 162 -3.60 -23.53 2.64
C PRO A 162 -4.43 -22.93 1.48
N GLY A 163 -5.72 -22.72 1.66
CA GLY A 163 -6.63 -22.34 0.58
C GLY A 163 -6.80 -23.46 -0.45
N LYS A 164 -7.52 -23.17 -1.54
CA LYS A 164 -7.79 -24.17 -2.59
C LYS A 164 -6.57 -24.61 -3.40
N ASP A 165 -5.56 -23.77 -3.47
CA ASP A 165 -4.35 -23.97 -4.28
C ASP A 165 -3.07 -24.21 -3.46
N GLY A 166 -3.21 -24.38 -2.15
CA GLY A 166 -2.08 -24.64 -1.25
C GLY A 166 -1.11 -23.45 -1.09
N LYS A 167 -1.54 -22.24 -1.44
CA LYS A 167 -0.65 -21.06 -1.43
C LYS A 167 -0.70 -20.26 -0.13
N TYR A 168 -1.49 -20.66 0.85
CA TYR A 168 -1.56 -20.05 2.19
C TYR A 168 -1.84 -18.55 2.13
N ARG A 169 -2.71 -18.13 1.19
CA ARG A 169 -3.18 -16.75 1.08
C ARG A 169 -4.63 -16.73 0.58
N HIS A 170 -5.34 -15.66 0.92
CA HIS A 170 -6.70 -15.40 0.45
C HIS A 170 -6.72 -14.09 -0.35
N ARG A 171 -7.18 -14.17 -1.59
CA ARG A 171 -7.49 -12.98 -2.40
C ARG A 171 -8.85 -12.45 -1.95
N MET A 172 -8.90 -11.18 -1.60
CA MET A 172 -10.16 -10.55 -1.22
C MET A 172 -11.06 -10.40 -2.44
N PRO A 173 -12.38 -10.59 -2.27
CA PRO A 173 -13.34 -10.39 -3.35
C PRO A 173 -13.25 -8.95 -3.89
N PHE A 174 -13.33 -8.77 -5.19
CA PHE A 174 -13.34 -7.46 -5.83
C PHE A 174 -14.39 -6.51 -5.26
N LYS A 175 -15.56 -7.02 -4.88
CA LYS A 175 -16.59 -6.24 -4.19
C LYS A 175 -16.10 -5.51 -2.94
N GLN A 176 -15.11 -6.07 -2.23
CA GLN A 176 -14.50 -5.36 -1.08
C GLN A 176 -13.60 -4.23 -1.53
N ILE A 177 -12.81 -4.43 -2.59
CA ILE A 177 -12.00 -3.36 -3.17
C ILE A 177 -12.91 -2.23 -3.67
N ASP A 178 -14.04 -2.58 -4.31
CA ASP A 178 -15.06 -1.60 -4.73
C ASP A 178 -15.61 -0.82 -3.52
N SER A 179 -15.86 -1.51 -2.39
CA SER A 179 -16.28 -0.86 -1.14
C SER A 179 -15.22 0.11 -0.60
N ILE A 180 -13.93 -0.26 -0.65
CA ILE A 180 -12.83 0.64 -0.26
C ILE A 180 -12.79 1.88 -1.15
N LEU A 181 -12.98 1.74 -2.47
CA LEU A 181 -13.02 2.88 -3.39
C LEU A 181 -14.18 3.84 -3.06
N VAL A 182 -15.34 3.31 -2.69
CA VAL A 182 -16.48 4.13 -2.25
C VAL A 182 -16.14 4.89 -0.95
N LEU A 183 -15.52 4.23 0.03
CA LEU A 183 -15.09 4.87 1.28
C LEU A 183 -14.02 5.93 1.03
N ALA A 184 -13.04 5.62 0.19
CA ALA A 184 -11.97 6.55 -0.19
C ALA A 184 -12.52 7.81 -0.86
N LYS A 185 -13.50 7.67 -1.77
CA LYS A 185 -14.17 8.81 -2.40
C LYS A 185 -14.82 9.73 -1.38
N LYS A 186 -15.49 9.18 -0.33
CA LYS A 186 -16.10 9.98 0.75
C LYS A 186 -15.08 10.79 1.54
N ALA A 187 -13.86 10.29 1.69
CA ALA A 187 -12.78 10.95 2.43
C ALA A 187 -11.80 11.72 1.55
N HIS A 188 -12.03 11.85 0.24
CA HIS A 188 -11.04 12.35 -0.72
C HIS A 188 -9.68 11.67 -0.58
N ALA A 189 -9.69 10.37 -0.25
CA ALA A 189 -8.52 9.56 -0.01
C ALA A 189 -8.06 8.84 -1.28
N ILE A 190 -6.75 8.61 -1.38
CA ILE A 190 -6.18 7.65 -2.32
C ILE A 190 -6.25 6.25 -1.72
N VAL A 191 -6.08 5.21 -2.55
CA VAL A 191 -6.14 3.81 -2.12
C VAL A 191 -4.82 3.12 -2.43
N PHE A 192 -4.33 2.33 -1.48
CA PHE A 192 -3.29 1.34 -1.73
C PHE A 192 -3.90 -0.05 -1.67
N LEU A 193 -3.55 -0.90 -2.62
CA LEU A 193 -3.84 -2.32 -2.60
C LEU A 193 -2.58 -3.06 -2.18
N ASP A 194 -2.61 -3.63 -0.98
CA ASP A 194 -1.48 -4.35 -0.41
C ASP A 194 -1.56 -5.85 -0.66
N VAL A 195 -0.40 -6.48 -0.84
CA VAL A 195 -0.31 -7.89 -1.22
C VAL A 195 0.68 -8.65 -0.35
N GLN A 196 0.16 -9.65 0.35
CA GLN A 196 0.89 -10.63 1.16
C GLN A 196 0.86 -11.98 0.41
N VAL A 197 1.87 -12.25 -0.41
CA VAL A 197 1.83 -13.36 -1.39
C VAL A 197 1.90 -14.76 -0.79
N SER A 198 2.45 -14.91 0.41
CA SER A 198 2.71 -16.19 1.08
C SER A 198 3.51 -17.16 0.19
N LEU A 199 3.01 -18.37 -0.09
CA LEU A 199 3.63 -19.34 -1.02
C LEU A 199 3.29 -19.07 -2.50
N SER A 200 2.59 -17.96 -2.81
CA SER A 200 2.44 -17.46 -4.17
C SER A 200 3.63 -16.55 -4.53
N THR A 201 3.51 -15.80 -5.62
CA THR A 201 4.53 -14.84 -6.05
C THR A 201 3.90 -13.51 -6.40
N ILE A 202 4.68 -12.43 -6.31
CA ILE A 202 4.19 -11.12 -6.70
C ILE A 202 3.84 -11.05 -8.20
N GLN A 203 4.51 -11.85 -9.02
CA GLN A 203 4.25 -11.99 -10.45
C GLN A 203 2.88 -12.60 -10.74
N ALA A 204 2.39 -13.49 -9.87
CA ALA A 204 1.08 -14.11 -10.01
C ALA A 204 -0.05 -13.25 -9.43
N GLU A 205 0.21 -12.45 -8.39
CA GLU A 205 -0.84 -11.71 -7.68
C GLU A 205 -1.06 -10.29 -8.25
N LEU A 206 0.01 -9.56 -8.62
CA LEU A 206 -0.08 -8.18 -9.09
C LEU A 206 -0.96 -8.00 -10.32
N PRO A 207 -0.85 -8.82 -11.42
CA PRO A 207 -1.66 -8.62 -12.62
C PRO A 207 -3.17 -8.75 -12.39
N LEU A 208 -3.59 -9.50 -11.38
CA LEU A 208 -5.01 -9.69 -11.04
C LEU A 208 -5.67 -8.40 -10.54
N LEU A 209 -4.87 -7.42 -10.12
CA LEU A 209 -5.31 -6.13 -9.62
C LEU A 209 -5.23 -5.02 -10.68
N GLU A 210 -4.80 -5.32 -11.93
CA GLU A 210 -4.57 -4.33 -12.98
C GLU A 210 -5.78 -3.41 -13.20
N LYS A 211 -7.01 -3.96 -13.25
CA LYS A 211 -8.24 -3.18 -13.44
C LYS A 211 -8.44 -2.06 -12.41
N TYR A 212 -7.86 -2.18 -11.23
CA TYR A 212 -7.85 -1.14 -10.22
C TYR A 212 -6.63 -0.24 -10.33
N LEU A 213 -5.47 -0.82 -10.64
CA LEU A 213 -4.21 -0.09 -10.75
C LEU A 213 -4.18 0.89 -11.94
N ILE A 214 -5.05 0.73 -12.93
CA ILE A 214 -5.25 1.72 -14.00
C ILE A 214 -6.06 2.96 -13.53
N MET A 215 -6.66 2.93 -12.33
CA MET A 215 -7.31 4.10 -11.75
C MET A 215 -6.27 5.06 -11.18
N PRO A 216 -6.32 6.38 -11.50
CA PRO A 216 -5.30 7.35 -11.07
C PRO A 216 -5.04 7.37 -9.56
N GLN A 217 -6.10 7.22 -8.75
CA GLN A 217 -6.06 7.28 -7.29
C GLN A 217 -5.69 5.95 -6.62
N VAL A 218 -5.44 4.87 -7.37
CA VAL A 218 -5.09 3.55 -6.81
C VAL A 218 -3.60 3.30 -6.98
N HIS A 219 -2.96 2.96 -5.89
CA HIS A 219 -1.53 2.72 -5.74
C HIS A 219 -1.30 1.28 -5.23
N PHE A 220 -0.04 0.90 -4.97
CA PHE A 220 0.30 -0.46 -4.64
C PHE A 220 1.17 -0.57 -3.41
N GLY A 221 0.93 -1.61 -2.58
CA GLY A 221 1.78 -2.03 -1.47
C GLY A 221 2.24 -3.47 -1.65
N MET A 222 3.45 -3.76 -1.23
CA MET A 222 3.99 -5.11 -1.18
C MET A 222 4.62 -5.38 0.18
N ASP A 223 4.27 -6.52 0.76
CA ASP A 223 4.68 -6.89 2.10
C ASP A 223 5.68 -8.07 2.07
N PRO A 224 6.99 -7.77 2.20
CA PRO A 224 8.03 -8.79 2.22
C PRO A 224 7.89 -9.76 3.40
N GLU A 225 7.30 -9.35 4.53
CA GLU A 225 7.14 -10.20 5.72
C GLU A 225 6.51 -11.55 5.37
N PHE A 226 5.56 -11.52 4.44
CA PHE A 226 4.81 -12.71 4.02
C PHE A 226 5.24 -13.24 2.64
N SER A 227 6.42 -12.93 2.13
CA SER A 227 6.95 -13.54 0.90
C SER A 227 7.80 -14.77 1.23
N MET A 228 7.15 -15.94 1.22
CA MET A 228 7.72 -17.21 1.68
C MET A 228 8.41 -17.99 0.56
N LYS A 229 9.51 -17.46 0.01
CA LYS A 229 10.22 -18.05 -1.15
C LYS A 229 10.81 -19.43 -0.92
N ASP A 230 11.03 -19.81 0.33
CA ASP A 230 11.62 -21.12 0.69
C ASP A 230 10.58 -22.18 1.06
N GLY A 231 9.30 -21.90 0.85
CA GLY A 231 8.21 -22.83 1.14
C GLY A 231 7.79 -22.88 2.61
N THR A 232 8.39 -22.09 3.50
CA THR A 232 7.95 -22.00 4.90
C THR A 232 6.56 -21.36 4.95
N HIS A 233 5.68 -21.84 5.82
CA HIS A 233 4.35 -21.26 5.98
C HIS A 233 4.43 -19.84 6.60
N PRO A 234 3.51 -18.93 6.22
CA PRO A 234 3.49 -17.56 6.74
C PRO A 234 3.32 -17.55 8.26
N GLY A 235 3.93 -16.57 8.92
CA GLY A 235 3.93 -16.43 10.38
C GLY A 235 4.92 -17.34 11.12
N LYS A 236 5.59 -18.28 10.45
CA LYS A 236 6.66 -19.11 11.06
C LYS A 236 8.01 -18.42 11.04
N LYS A 237 8.23 -17.54 10.08
CA LYS A 237 9.39 -16.67 9.95
C LYS A 237 9.02 -15.42 9.15
N ILE A 238 9.90 -14.45 9.16
CA ILE A 238 9.80 -13.24 8.31
C ILE A 238 10.30 -13.59 6.91
N GLY A 239 9.50 -13.25 5.90
CA GLY A 239 9.80 -13.46 4.48
C GLY A 239 10.78 -12.44 3.89
N THR A 240 10.91 -12.45 2.57
CA THR A 240 11.86 -11.61 1.85
C THR A 240 11.42 -11.30 0.43
N TYR A 241 11.70 -10.06 0.00
CA TYR A 241 11.81 -9.71 -1.41
C TYR A 241 13.24 -9.29 -1.74
N ASP A 242 13.64 -9.54 -2.97
CA ASP A 242 14.87 -9.01 -3.54
C ASP A 242 14.58 -7.74 -4.36
N ALA A 243 15.60 -6.94 -4.62
CA ALA A 243 15.49 -5.81 -5.54
C ALA A 243 14.88 -6.20 -6.90
N ALA A 244 15.09 -7.44 -7.35
CA ALA A 244 14.49 -7.95 -8.59
C ALA A 244 12.96 -8.00 -8.51
N ASP A 245 12.38 -8.39 -7.37
CA ASP A 245 10.93 -8.38 -7.17
C ASP A 245 10.37 -6.96 -7.18
N VAL A 246 11.04 -6.04 -6.48
CA VAL A 246 10.68 -4.62 -6.46
C VAL A 246 10.77 -3.99 -7.85
N ASN A 247 11.82 -4.34 -8.60
CA ASN A 247 12.00 -3.88 -9.98
C ASN A 247 10.93 -4.43 -10.93
N TYR A 248 10.48 -5.66 -10.72
CA TYR A 248 9.34 -6.23 -11.45
C TYR A 248 8.07 -5.41 -11.20
N VAL A 249 7.72 -5.18 -9.92
CA VAL A 249 6.54 -4.40 -9.55
C VAL A 249 6.61 -2.97 -10.08
N SER A 250 7.73 -2.27 -9.85
CA SER A 250 7.89 -0.89 -10.33
C SER A 250 7.87 -0.79 -11.86
N GLY A 251 8.42 -1.80 -12.57
CA GLY A 251 8.35 -1.90 -14.02
C GLY A 251 6.92 -2.12 -14.53
N TYR A 252 6.17 -3.00 -13.88
CA TYR A 252 4.75 -3.24 -14.19
C TYR A 252 3.92 -1.96 -14.02
N LEU A 253 4.06 -1.29 -12.88
CA LEU A 253 3.36 -0.03 -12.62
C LEU A 253 3.76 1.07 -13.60
N ALA A 254 5.04 1.17 -13.97
CA ALA A 254 5.53 2.14 -14.95
C ALA A 254 4.91 1.90 -16.34
N ASN A 255 4.76 0.62 -16.73
CA ASN A 255 4.09 0.26 -17.99
C ASN A 255 2.61 0.69 -17.98
N LEU A 256 1.89 0.52 -16.84
CA LEU A 256 0.51 0.99 -16.72
C LEU A 256 0.43 2.52 -16.82
N VAL A 257 1.33 3.23 -16.12
CA VAL A 257 1.40 4.70 -16.16
C VAL A 257 1.58 5.18 -17.60
N THR A 258 2.51 4.59 -18.34
CA THR A 258 2.80 4.96 -19.73
C THR A 258 1.64 4.61 -20.66
N LYS A 259 1.13 3.37 -20.57
CA LYS A 259 0.07 2.86 -21.45
C LYS A 259 -1.25 3.63 -21.29
N TYR A 260 -1.61 3.97 -20.08
CA TYR A 260 -2.91 4.61 -19.76
C TYR A 260 -2.79 6.11 -19.44
N HIS A 261 -1.63 6.71 -19.67
CA HIS A 261 -1.37 8.14 -19.40
C HIS A 261 -1.75 8.56 -17.97
N LEU A 262 -1.34 7.77 -16.97
CA LEU A 262 -1.66 8.00 -15.56
C LEU A 262 -0.64 8.92 -14.90
N PRO A 263 -0.98 9.54 -13.76
CA PRO A 263 0.02 10.15 -12.89
C PRO A 263 0.92 9.08 -12.28
N PRO A 264 2.09 9.43 -11.75
CA PRO A 264 2.98 8.45 -11.11
C PRO A 264 2.26 7.64 -10.04
N LYS A 265 2.53 6.34 -10.01
CA LYS A 265 2.07 5.47 -8.94
C LYS A 265 2.99 5.57 -7.72
N ILE A 266 2.41 5.45 -6.53
CA ILE A 266 3.21 5.25 -5.32
C ILE A 266 3.31 3.74 -5.08
N LEU A 267 4.54 3.27 -4.82
CA LEU A 267 4.82 1.90 -4.42
C LEU A 267 5.34 1.89 -2.98
N ILE A 268 4.60 1.23 -2.08
CA ILE A 268 5.03 1.02 -0.70
C ILE A 268 5.69 -0.35 -0.59
N VAL A 269 6.87 -0.40 0.03
CA VAL A 269 7.57 -1.63 0.39
C VAL A 269 7.75 -1.63 1.90
N HIS A 270 7.08 -2.54 2.60
CA HIS A 270 7.16 -2.68 4.06
C HIS A 270 8.51 -3.23 4.48
N ARG A 271 9.08 -2.70 5.57
CA ARG A 271 10.39 -3.16 6.03
C ARG A 271 10.63 -2.88 7.52
N PHE A 272 10.99 -3.93 8.27
CA PHE A 272 11.46 -3.76 9.65
C PHE A 272 12.66 -4.67 9.98
N THR A 273 13.14 -5.49 9.03
CA THR A 273 14.38 -6.25 9.16
C THR A 273 15.26 -6.13 7.91
N LYS A 274 16.54 -6.43 8.07
CA LYS A 274 17.48 -6.41 6.95
C LYS A 274 17.08 -7.38 5.83
N LYS A 275 16.66 -8.60 6.21
CA LYS A 275 16.35 -9.67 5.25
C LYS A 275 15.03 -9.49 4.51
N MET A 276 14.15 -8.60 4.95
CA MET A 276 12.90 -8.33 4.24
C MET A 276 13.14 -7.72 2.85
N LEU A 277 14.23 -6.95 2.68
CA LEU A 277 14.61 -6.37 1.40
C LEU A 277 16.10 -6.57 1.17
N THR A 278 16.46 -7.45 0.22
CA THR A 278 17.84 -7.73 -0.15
C THR A 278 18.24 -6.96 -1.40
N ASN A 279 19.55 -6.67 -1.52
CA ASN A 279 20.14 -5.99 -2.67
C ASN A 279 19.46 -4.63 -3.01
N TYR A 280 19.03 -3.87 -1.98
CA TYR A 280 18.28 -2.61 -2.17
C TYR A 280 19.00 -1.62 -3.09
N GLN A 281 20.31 -1.66 -3.17
CA GLN A 281 21.14 -0.81 -4.06
C GLN A 281 20.85 -1.07 -5.54
N ASN A 282 20.30 -2.24 -5.90
CA ASN A 282 19.95 -2.63 -7.25
C ASN A 282 18.51 -2.25 -7.64
N ILE A 283 17.80 -1.53 -6.76
CA ILE A 283 16.46 -1.01 -7.07
C ILE A 283 16.56 0.09 -8.10
N LYS A 284 15.79 -0.04 -9.17
CA LYS A 284 15.72 0.92 -10.28
C LYS A 284 14.61 1.95 -10.02
N LEU A 285 14.99 3.19 -9.74
CA LEU A 285 14.04 4.29 -9.63
C LEU A 285 13.53 4.72 -11.00
N ARG A 286 12.25 5.11 -11.07
CA ARG A 286 11.54 5.42 -12.32
C ARG A 286 10.74 6.70 -12.15
N LYS A 287 10.62 7.50 -13.22
CA LYS A 287 9.78 8.73 -13.21
C LYS A 287 8.28 8.43 -13.07
N GLU A 288 7.86 7.23 -13.45
CA GLU A 288 6.48 6.74 -13.38
C GLU A 288 6.09 6.20 -11.98
N VAL A 289 7.07 5.96 -11.10
CA VAL A 289 6.83 5.30 -9.80
C VAL A 289 7.58 6.01 -8.68
N GLN A 290 6.87 6.43 -7.67
CA GLN A 290 7.39 7.03 -6.44
C GLN A 290 7.50 5.95 -5.36
N MET A 291 8.72 5.55 -5.00
CA MET A 291 8.96 4.42 -4.11
C MET A 291 9.14 4.86 -2.67
N VAL A 292 8.42 4.22 -1.77
CA VAL A 292 8.50 4.44 -0.32
C VAL A 292 8.95 3.16 0.36
N ILE A 293 10.02 3.21 1.13
CA ILE A 293 10.35 2.14 2.08
C ILE A 293 9.73 2.50 3.42
N ASP A 294 8.72 1.73 3.82
CA ASP A 294 7.92 1.98 5.02
C ASP A 294 8.48 1.20 6.21
N MET A 295 8.89 1.91 7.26
CA MET A 295 9.31 1.30 8.52
C MET A 295 8.10 0.70 9.22
N ASP A 296 7.91 -0.61 9.10
CA ASP A 296 6.74 -1.37 9.52
C ASP A 296 6.95 -2.16 10.83
N GLY A 297 7.95 -1.83 11.63
CA GLY A 297 8.19 -2.45 12.93
C GLY A 297 7.27 -1.89 14.01
N TRP A 298 6.62 -2.77 14.79
CA TRP A 298 5.91 -2.37 16.01
C TRP A 298 6.82 -2.47 17.23
N GLY A 299 6.50 -1.70 18.26
CA GLY A 299 7.19 -1.72 19.55
C GLY A 299 7.40 -0.34 20.15
N GLU A 300 8.16 -0.33 21.22
CA GLU A 300 8.55 0.88 21.95
C GLU A 300 9.37 1.85 21.07
N PRO A 301 9.40 3.15 21.41
CA PRO A 301 10.07 4.19 20.63
C PRO A 301 11.53 3.91 20.28
N ASP A 302 12.31 3.35 21.23
CA ASP A 302 13.72 3.05 21.02
C ASP A 302 13.93 1.95 19.97
N LEU A 303 13.10 0.89 20.00
CA LEU A 303 13.14 -0.17 19.00
C LEU A 303 12.81 0.38 17.60
N LYS A 304 11.76 1.21 17.50
CA LYS A 304 11.37 1.85 16.24
C LYS A 304 12.47 2.78 15.72
N THR A 305 13.11 3.54 16.60
CA THR A 305 14.24 4.41 16.27
C THR A 305 15.43 3.61 15.74
N GLY A 306 15.75 2.51 16.41
CA GLY A 306 16.80 1.58 15.95
C GLY A 306 16.47 1.01 14.55
N THR A 307 15.25 0.50 14.37
CA THR A 307 14.78 -0.06 13.11
C THR A 307 14.84 0.95 11.98
N TYR A 308 14.34 2.16 12.20
CA TYR A 308 14.36 3.23 11.20
C TYR A 308 15.80 3.60 10.81
N ARG A 309 16.66 3.78 11.79
CA ARG A 309 18.09 4.11 11.54
C ARG A 309 18.80 3.04 10.73
N TYR A 310 18.64 1.75 11.11
CA TYR A 310 19.39 0.66 10.48
C TYR A 310 18.87 0.29 9.09
N PHE A 311 17.56 0.24 8.89
CA PHE A 311 16.98 -0.34 7.68
C PHE A 311 16.33 0.68 6.74
N ILE A 312 16.12 1.92 7.19
CA ILE A 312 15.54 2.99 6.38
C ILE A 312 16.59 4.06 6.10
N HIS A 313 17.11 4.75 7.14
CA HIS A 313 18.08 5.82 6.95
C HIS A 313 19.39 5.33 6.32
N ASN A 314 19.96 4.22 6.83
CA ASN A 314 21.24 3.71 6.37
C ASN A 314 21.19 2.99 5.01
N GLU A 315 20.01 2.58 4.57
CA GLU A 315 19.78 1.90 3.31
C GLU A 315 18.78 2.71 2.45
N PRO A 316 19.23 3.88 1.93
CA PRO A 316 18.35 4.82 1.24
C PRO A 316 17.88 4.27 -0.11
N VAL A 317 16.60 4.53 -0.46
CA VAL A 317 16.04 4.19 -1.78
C VAL A 317 15.49 5.45 -2.46
N GLN A 318 14.34 6.01 -2.02
CA GLN A 318 13.79 7.25 -2.57
C GLN A 318 13.03 8.06 -1.52
N PHE A 319 11.94 7.52 -0.98
CA PHE A 319 11.15 8.13 0.08
C PHE A 319 11.06 7.19 1.27
N THR A 320 10.70 7.73 2.44
CA THR A 320 10.55 6.94 3.65
C THR A 320 9.13 6.99 4.19
N GLY A 321 8.69 5.87 4.79
CA GLY A 321 7.45 5.76 5.53
C GLY A 321 7.69 5.39 6.98
N PHE A 322 6.64 5.55 7.79
CA PHE A 322 6.64 5.22 9.21
C PHE A 322 5.29 4.70 9.65
N LYS A 323 5.25 3.50 10.19
CA LYS A 323 4.02 2.87 10.68
C LYS A 323 3.88 3.02 12.19
N LEU A 324 2.68 3.33 12.62
CA LEU A 324 2.26 3.50 14.00
C LEU A 324 1.16 2.50 14.33
N PHE A 325 1.29 1.81 15.46
CA PHE A 325 0.36 0.76 15.86
C PHE A 325 -0.38 1.15 17.14
N TYR A 326 -1.66 1.50 17.03
CA TYR A 326 -2.48 1.93 18.18
C TYR A 326 -2.44 0.98 19.37
N LYS A 327 -2.35 -0.34 19.10
CA LYS A 327 -2.37 -1.38 20.13
C LYS A 327 -1.00 -1.97 20.43
N ASN A 328 -0.15 -2.09 19.44
CA ASN A 328 1.08 -2.85 19.60
C ASN A 328 2.23 -1.99 20.12
N ASP A 329 2.30 -0.71 19.74
CA ASP A 329 3.37 0.18 20.19
C ASP A 329 3.31 0.47 21.69
N ILE A 330 2.13 0.31 22.31
CA ILE A 330 1.93 0.52 23.74
C ILE A 330 2.04 -0.76 24.59
N LYS A 331 2.37 -1.91 24.02
CA LYS A 331 2.42 -3.19 24.77
C LYS A 331 3.58 -3.28 25.74
N LYS A 332 4.70 -2.62 25.40
CA LYS A 332 5.90 -2.59 26.25
C LYS A 332 6.14 -1.20 26.81
N ALA A 333 6.86 -1.14 27.92
CA ALA A 333 7.29 0.15 28.47
C ALA A 333 8.06 0.96 27.42
N PRO A 334 7.86 2.27 27.32
CA PRO A 334 7.07 3.15 28.21
C PRO A 334 5.56 3.18 27.94
N HIS A 335 4.97 2.20 27.23
CA HIS A 335 3.54 2.14 26.89
C HIS A 335 3.06 3.37 26.11
N HIS A 336 3.89 3.83 25.20
CA HIS A 336 3.72 5.08 24.47
C HIS A 336 3.83 4.86 22.95
N MET A 337 2.78 5.21 22.22
CA MET A 337 2.83 5.34 20.77
C MET A 337 3.33 6.74 20.42
N LEU A 338 4.35 6.82 19.56
CA LEU A 338 4.90 8.09 19.11
C LEU A 338 3.83 9.01 18.52
N THR A 339 3.84 10.24 18.96
CA THR A 339 3.01 11.31 18.39
C THR A 339 3.61 11.83 17.08
N PRO A 340 2.83 12.48 16.21
CA PRO A 340 3.34 13.16 15.02
C PRO A 340 4.49 14.14 15.30
N ALA A 341 4.42 14.87 16.42
CA ALA A 341 5.47 15.81 16.82
C ALA A 341 6.80 15.09 17.15
N GLU A 342 6.72 13.97 17.86
CA GLU A 342 7.89 13.15 18.18
C GLU A 342 8.49 12.51 16.92
N VAL A 343 7.64 12.04 16.00
CA VAL A 343 8.09 11.51 14.71
C VAL A 343 8.84 12.59 13.93
N MET A 344 8.30 13.80 13.81
CA MET A 344 8.95 14.90 13.10
C MET A 344 10.23 15.37 13.78
N LYS A 345 10.30 15.34 15.11
CA LYS A 345 11.50 15.71 15.87
C LYS A 345 12.60 14.69 15.74
N THR A 346 12.28 13.41 15.73
CA THR A 346 13.24 12.31 15.94
C THR A 346 13.85 11.79 14.63
N TYR A 347 13.03 11.65 13.57
CA TYR A 347 13.45 10.87 12.40
C TYR A 347 14.05 11.71 11.28
N LYS A 348 15.16 11.21 10.74
CA LYS A 348 15.90 11.74 9.58
C LYS A 348 16.08 10.62 8.57
N PRO A 349 15.63 10.77 7.31
CA PRO A 349 14.77 11.87 6.83
C PRO A 349 13.39 11.85 7.49
N HIS A 350 12.63 12.96 7.36
CA HIS A 350 11.23 12.97 7.76
C HIS A 350 10.43 12.00 6.90
N PRO A 351 9.62 11.08 7.49
CA PRO A 351 8.78 10.20 6.70
C PRO A 351 7.68 11.00 5.98
N ILE A 352 7.49 10.71 4.70
CA ILE A 352 6.46 11.33 3.85
C ILE A 352 5.20 10.48 3.74
N TYR A 353 5.28 9.23 4.13
CA TYR A 353 4.18 8.28 4.23
C TYR A 353 4.05 7.84 5.69
N ILE A 354 2.85 7.99 6.24
CA ILE A 354 2.53 7.59 7.61
C ILE A 354 1.40 6.58 7.57
N GLN A 355 1.59 5.43 8.19
CA GLN A 355 0.60 4.38 8.23
C GLN A 355 0.17 4.10 9.67
N TYR A 356 -1.13 4.05 9.93
CA TYR A 356 -1.71 3.64 11.20
C TYR A 356 -2.37 2.26 11.07
N GLN A 357 -2.06 1.39 12.07
CA GLN A 357 -2.66 0.05 12.17
C GLN A 357 -3.28 -0.20 13.56
#